data_0e74620fa05440a8eb1820566c679324
#
_entry.id   0e74620fa05440a8eb1820566c679324
#
_cell.length_a   1.000
_cell.length_b   1.000
_cell.length_c   1.000
_cell.angle_alpha   90.00
_cell.angle_beta   90.00
_cell.angle_gamma   90.00
#
_symmetry.space_group_name_H-M   'P 1'
#
loop_
_entity.id
_entity.type
_entity.pdbx_description
1 polymer ?
#
loop_
_entity_poly.entity_id
_entity_poly.type
_entity_poly.pdbx_seq_one_letter_code
_entity_poly.pdbx_strand_id
1 'polypeptide(L)'
;MKITFSFGRNWKNYIKNVVNEKVIFEAKESLLKYLSADEYKGKTFIDVGCGSGLFSLSAVLLGCKKVMSFDIDENSIEATKMLREKFSYLIPKKEIEWEIFKGDIMNEALVNELSSKGDIVYSWGVLHHTGNMWKAIENASKLVKKNGYFIIAIYNCAPSSEFWLKVKKFYNAHPLLQPLLIALYGTYVSLRFMIRRKTLTLRRERGMHVFYDAIDWLGGFPYEFACFDEVKEYVEKLGFKLIKAPTKLPCGKNKKVGIFGKLRSKDTGNNEFVFQKI
;
A
#
# COMPACT_ATOMS: atom_id res chain seq x y z
N MET A 1 -8.78 -8.92 14.02
CA MET A 1 -9.56 -8.81 12.75
C MET A 1 -9.52 -10.13 11.99
N LYS A 2 -10.61 -10.57 11.35
CA LYS A 2 -10.60 -11.80 10.52
C LYS A 2 -10.07 -11.42 9.13
N ILE A 3 -8.96 -12.01 8.70
CA ILE A 3 -8.43 -11.83 7.34
C ILE A 3 -9.44 -12.41 6.36
N THR A 4 -9.98 -11.59 5.47
CA THR A 4 -10.95 -12.02 4.44
C THR A 4 -10.26 -12.38 3.13
N PHE A 5 -9.10 -11.76 2.85
CA PHE A 5 -8.28 -12.02 1.67
C PHE A 5 -6.79 -12.03 2.07
N SER A 6 -6.07 -13.10 1.68
CA SER A 6 -4.62 -13.19 1.94
C SER A 6 -3.83 -12.60 0.77
N PHE A 7 -3.48 -11.34 0.88
CA PHE A 7 -2.57 -10.66 -0.06
C PHE A 7 -1.19 -11.34 -0.11
N GLY A 8 -0.73 -11.87 1.01
CA GLY A 8 0.59 -12.45 1.15
C GLY A 8 0.85 -13.66 0.26
N ARG A 9 -0.19 -14.47 -0.07
CA ARG A 9 -0.04 -15.56 -1.06
C ARG A 9 0.34 -15.02 -2.43
N ASN A 10 -0.28 -13.94 -2.84
CA ASN A 10 0.00 -13.25 -4.09
C ASN A 10 1.41 -12.64 -4.06
N TRP A 11 1.83 -12.05 -2.95
CA TRP A 11 3.16 -11.47 -2.76
C TRP A 11 4.29 -12.49 -2.84
N LYS A 12 4.14 -13.68 -2.27
CA LYS A 12 5.14 -14.77 -2.41
C LYS A 12 5.40 -15.12 -3.87
N ASN A 13 4.32 -15.28 -4.67
CA ASN A 13 4.44 -15.58 -6.10
C ASN A 13 5.06 -14.41 -6.87
N TYR A 14 4.70 -13.18 -6.52
CA TYR A 14 5.27 -11.98 -7.10
C TYR A 14 6.78 -11.88 -6.85
N ILE A 15 7.26 -12.15 -5.63
CA ILE A 15 8.69 -12.14 -5.29
C ILE A 15 9.45 -13.21 -6.09
N LYS A 16 8.89 -14.41 -6.21
CA LYS A 16 9.53 -15.51 -6.96
C LYS A 16 9.67 -15.20 -8.44
N ASN A 17 8.62 -14.68 -9.07
CA ASN A 17 8.49 -14.66 -10.52
C ASN A 17 8.75 -13.27 -11.15
N VAL A 18 8.61 -12.18 -10.40
CA VAL A 18 8.62 -10.81 -10.95
C VAL A 18 9.72 -9.96 -10.36
N VAL A 19 9.96 -10.05 -9.03
CA VAL A 19 10.88 -9.15 -8.35
C VAL A 19 12.34 -9.45 -8.73
N ASN A 20 12.99 -8.43 -9.25
CA ASN A 20 14.41 -8.37 -9.59
C ASN A 20 14.98 -6.98 -9.21
N GLU A 21 16.26 -6.74 -9.40
CA GLU A 21 16.93 -5.48 -9.05
C GLU A 21 16.27 -4.25 -9.72
N LYS A 22 15.78 -4.38 -10.95
CA LYS A 22 15.08 -3.31 -11.63
C LYS A 22 13.78 -2.92 -10.89
N VAL A 23 13.02 -3.91 -10.42
CA VAL A 23 11.79 -3.69 -9.64
C VAL A 23 12.11 -3.01 -8.30
N ILE A 24 13.20 -3.42 -7.65
CA ILE A 24 13.68 -2.79 -6.40
C ILE A 24 14.10 -1.34 -6.66
N PHE A 25 14.81 -1.09 -7.77
CA PHE A 25 15.19 0.27 -8.16
C PHE A 25 13.94 1.15 -8.40
N GLU A 26 12.95 0.65 -9.14
CA GLU A 26 11.68 1.35 -9.40
C GLU A 26 10.91 1.66 -8.10
N ALA A 27 10.93 0.75 -7.13
CA ALA A 27 10.33 0.96 -5.81
C ALA A 27 11.09 2.02 -5.01
N LYS A 28 12.42 1.97 -5.03
CA LYS A 28 13.28 3.00 -4.40
C LYS A 28 13.01 4.39 -4.98
N GLU A 29 12.98 4.52 -6.30
CA GLU A 29 12.65 5.77 -6.98
C GLU A 29 11.24 6.27 -6.63
N SER A 30 10.30 5.35 -6.36
CA SER A 30 8.97 5.75 -5.94
C SER A 30 8.93 6.33 -4.52
N LEU A 31 9.80 5.88 -3.60
CA LEU A 31 9.95 6.49 -2.27
C LEU A 31 10.52 7.90 -2.38
N LEU A 32 11.44 8.14 -3.33
CA LEU A 32 12.02 9.47 -3.59
C LEU A 32 11.00 10.48 -4.14
N LYS A 33 9.84 10.02 -4.62
CA LYS A 33 8.71 10.91 -4.93
C LYS A 33 8.10 11.56 -3.69
N TYR A 34 8.23 10.94 -2.52
CA TYR A 34 7.69 11.45 -1.24
C TYR A 34 8.68 12.35 -0.53
N LEU A 35 9.88 11.85 -0.27
CA LEU A 35 10.94 12.51 0.47
C LEU A 35 12.27 12.40 -0.29
N SER A 36 13.21 13.32 -0.05
CA SER A 36 14.56 13.27 -0.59
C SER A 36 15.39 12.13 0.02
N ALA A 37 16.45 11.72 -0.63
CA ALA A 37 17.32 10.63 -0.14
C ALA A 37 17.91 10.94 1.26
N ASP A 38 18.23 12.21 1.52
CA ASP A 38 18.80 12.62 2.82
C ASP A 38 17.81 12.51 3.97
N GLU A 39 16.50 12.61 3.69
CA GLU A 39 15.45 12.45 4.69
C GLU A 39 15.27 10.99 5.14
N TYR A 40 15.78 10.01 4.39
CA TYR A 40 15.80 8.59 4.80
C TYR A 40 17.05 8.20 5.58
N LYS A 41 18.20 8.85 5.33
CA LYS A 41 19.48 8.47 5.94
C LYS A 41 19.47 8.51 7.47
N GLY A 42 19.85 7.42 8.10
CA GLY A 42 19.93 7.29 9.55
C GLY A 42 18.58 7.31 10.28
N LYS A 43 17.45 7.26 9.57
CA LYS A 43 16.09 7.35 10.13
C LYS A 43 15.54 5.98 10.52
N THR A 44 14.53 5.99 11.38
CA THR A 44 13.66 4.84 11.68
C THR A 44 12.46 4.89 10.75
N PHE A 45 12.31 3.86 9.93
CA PHE A 45 11.20 3.69 9.00
C PHE A 45 10.24 2.60 9.51
N ILE A 46 8.97 2.91 9.65
CA ILE A 46 7.93 1.93 10.03
C ILE A 46 7.02 1.69 8.82
N ASP A 47 6.99 0.44 8.35
CA ASP A 47 6.17 -0.01 7.23
C ASP A 47 4.93 -0.73 7.76
N VAL A 48 3.80 -0.04 7.76
CA VAL A 48 2.51 -0.53 8.27
C VAL A 48 1.78 -1.26 7.14
N GLY A 49 1.64 -2.59 7.26
CA GLY A 49 1.10 -3.44 6.20
C GLY A 49 2.14 -3.67 5.09
N CYS A 50 3.30 -4.20 5.45
CA CYS A 50 4.49 -4.28 4.59
C CYS A 50 4.33 -5.16 3.34
N GLY A 51 3.36 -6.08 3.32
CA GLY A 51 3.03 -6.92 2.17
C GLY A 51 4.23 -7.74 1.67
N SER A 52 4.77 -7.34 0.51
CA SER A 52 5.95 -7.99 -0.07
C SER A 52 7.28 -7.55 0.55
N GLY A 53 7.31 -6.50 1.38
CA GLY A 53 8.52 -5.91 1.94
C GLY A 53 9.34 -5.07 0.97
N LEU A 54 8.84 -4.84 -0.25
CA LEU A 54 9.58 -4.14 -1.30
C LEU A 54 9.95 -2.70 -0.90
N PHE A 55 9.04 -1.99 -0.22
CA PHE A 55 9.27 -0.63 0.26
C PHE A 55 10.12 -0.59 1.53
N SER A 56 10.02 -1.62 2.39
CA SER A 56 10.92 -1.81 3.52
C SER A 56 12.38 -2.00 3.05
N LEU A 57 12.61 -2.87 2.05
CA LEU A 57 13.93 -3.04 1.42
C LEU A 57 14.41 -1.73 0.78
N SER A 58 13.53 -1.01 0.10
CA SER A 58 13.86 0.29 -0.51
C SER A 58 14.29 1.32 0.54
N ALA A 59 13.65 1.37 1.70
CA ALA A 59 14.04 2.23 2.81
C ALA A 59 15.42 1.85 3.39
N VAL A 60 15.71 0.55 3.50
CA VAL A 60 17.06 0.04 3.85
C VAL A 60 18.10 0.57 2.84
N LEU A 61 17.82 0.43 1.54
CA LEU A 61 18.73 0.87 0.46
C LEU A 61 18.86 2.40 0.35
N LEU A 62 17.92 3.17 0.91
CA LEU A 62 18.00 4.62 1.04
C LEU A 62 18.75 5.06 2.31
N GLY A 63 19.23 4.12 3.12
CA GLY A 63 20.08 4.38 4.26
C GLY A 63 19.35 4.57 5.59
N CYS A 64 18.11 4.11 5.73
CA CYS A 64 17.47 4.00 7.03
C CYS A 64 18.29 3.08 7.94
N LYS A 65 18.52 3.51 9.19
CA LYS A 65 19.28 2.70 10.15
C LYS A 65 18.43 1.62 10.83
N LYS A 66 17.13 1.89 10.96
CA LYS A 66 16.16 0.95 11.51
C LYS A 66 14.92 0.90 10.64
N VAL A 67 14.49 -0.32 10.29
CA VAL A 67 13.26 -0.58 9.56
C VAL A 67 12.41 -1.56 10.36
N MET A 68 11.17 -1.20 10.62
CA MET A 68 10.20 -2.04 11.33
C MET A 68 9.05 -2.32 10.37
N SER A 69 8.94 -3.57 9.94
CA SER A 69 7.95 -4.00 8.95
C SER A 69 6.95 -4.94 9.60
N PHE A 70 5.68 -4.60 9.58
CA PHE A 70 4.66 -5.51 10.10
C PHE A 70 3.44 -5.62 9.21
N ASP A 71 2.79 -6.76 9.29
CA ASP A 71 1.56 -7.06 8.57
C ASP A 71 0.69 -8.00 9.42
N ILE A 72 -0.61 -7.95 9.25
CA ILE A 72 -1.56 -8.85 9.90
C ILE A 72 -1.52 -10.25 9.27
N ASP A 73 -1.19 -10.34 7.96
CA ASP A 73 -1.13 -11.60 7.21
C ASP A 73 0.25 -12.25 7.36
N GLU A 74 0.29 -13.44 7.97
CA GLU A 74 1.50 -14.26 8.12
C GLU A 74 2.20 -14.51 6.78
N ASN A 75 1.43 -14.70 5.69
CA ASN A 75 2.00 -14.89 4.37
C ASN A 75 2.73 -13.63 3.84
N SER A 76 2.30 -12.44 4.23
CA SER A 76 3.01 -11.18 3.95
C SER A 76 4.32 -11.10 4.71
N ILE A 77 4.33 -11.54 5.98
CA ILE A 77 5.55 -11.61 6.79
C ILE A 77 6.57 -12.57 6.18
N GLU A 78 6.12 -13.75 5.77
CA GLU A 78 6.99 -14.72 5.08
C GLU A 78 7.49 -14.17 3.73
N ALA A 79 6.64 -13.48 2.97
CA ALA A 79 7.04 -12.83 1.72
C ALA A 79 8.13 -11.78 1.96
N THR A 80 7.97 -10.92 2.96
CA THR A 80 8.98 -9.92 3.34
C THR A 80 10.30 -10.57 3.75
N LYS A 81 10.27 -11.66 4.53
CA LYS A 81 11.48 -12.44 4.90
C LYS A 81 12.16 -13.05 3.67
N MET A 82 11.38 -13.66 2.76
CA MET A 82 11.89 -14.19 1.49
C MET A 82 12.55 -13.09 0.64
N LEU A 83 11.95 -11.89 0.55
CA LEU A 83 12.54 -10.77 -0.18
C LEU A 83 13.89 -10.36 0.42
N ARG A 84 13.94 -10.20 1.75
CA ARG A 84 15.17 -9.85 2.48
C ARG A 84 16.28 -10.86 2.23
N GLU A 85 15.96 -12.15 2.27
CA GLU A 85 16.91 -13.23 2.01
C GLU A 85 17.40 -13.21 0.57
N LYS A 86 16.48 -13.19 -0.40
CA LYS A 86 16.77 -13.19 -1.84
C LYS A 86 17.71 -12.06 -2.27
N PHE A 87 17.58 -10.89 -1.65
CA PHE A 87 18.33 -9.68 -1.98
C PHE A 87 19.27 -9.23 -0.87
N SER A 88 19.66 -10.15 0.02
CA SER A 88 20.57 -9.85 1.14
C SER A 88 21.91 -9.25 0.70
N TYR A 89 22.38 -9.59 -0.50
CA TYR A 89 23.61 -9.06 -1.10
C TYR A 89 23.54 -7.57 -1.45
N LEU A 90 22.35 -6.99 -1.60
CA LEU A 90 22.15 -5.54 -1.81
C LEU A 90 22.13 -4.76 -0.49
N ILE A 91 21.87 -5.43 0.62
CA ILE A 91 21.77 -4.78 1.95
C ILE A 91 23.17 -4.39 2.41
N PRO A 92 23.43 -3.11 2.74
CA PRO A 92 24.73 -2.69 3.24
C PRO A 92 25.17 -3.52 4.46
N LYS A 93 26.45 -3.93 4.50
CA LYS A 93 27.03 -4.68 5.64
C LYS A 93 27.16 -3.88 6.94
N LYS A 94 26.76 -2.60 6.95
CA LYS A 94 26.66 -1.78 8.14
C LYS A 94 25.52 -2.25 9.01
N GLU A 95 25.59 -2.02 10.32
CA GLU A 95 24.53 -2.33 11.28
C GLU A 95 23.21 -1.64 10.89
N ILE A 96 22.38 -2.39 10.13
CA ILE A 96 21.01 -2.00 9.80
C ILE A 96 20.11 -2.96 10.59
N GLU A 97 19.27 -2.39 11.42
CA GLU A 97 18.26 -3.14 12.16
C GLU A 97 16.99 -3.25 11.30
N TRP A 98 16.69 -4.46 10.80
CA TRP A 98 15.44 -4.70 10.08
C TRP A 98 14.61 -5.76 10.79
N GLU A 99 13.63 -5.31 11.57
CA GLU A 99 12.65 -6.12 12.26
C GLU A 99 11.45 -6.44 11.34
N ILE A 100 11.05 -7.70 11.30
CA ILE A 100 9.91 -8.18 10.52
C ILE A 100 9.06 -9.04 11.44
N PHE A 101 7.84 -8.59 11.75
CA PHE A 101 6.97 -9.26 12.70
C PHE A 101 5.49 -9.15 12.31
N LYS A 102 4.68 -10.07 12.82
CA LYS A 102 3.23 -10.03 12.68
C LYS A 102 2.65 -8.97 13.60
N GLY A 103 1.80 -8.09 13.04
CA GLY A 103 1.17 -7.03 13.82
C GLY A 103 -0.11 -6.54 13.17
N ASP A 104 -1.06 -6.09 13.99
CA ASP A 104 -2.30 -5.48 13.56
C ASP A 104 -2.33 -4.02 14.02
N ILE A 105 -2.45 -3.08 13.07
CA ILE A 105 -2.55 -1.65 13.38
C ILE A 105 -3.79 -1.30 14.23
N MET A 106 -4.76 -2.20 14.29
CA MET A 106 -5.94 -2.05 15.15
C MET A 106 -5.69 -2.52 16.59
N ASN A 107 -4.54 -3.15 16.88
CA ASN A 107 -4.16 -3.59 18.22
C ASN A 107 -3.55 -2.43 19.01
N GLU A 108 -4.27 -1.94 20.02
CA GLU A 108 -3.83 -0.81 20.84
C GLU A 108 -2.52 -1.06 21.61
N ALA A 109 -2.25 -2.29 22.04
CA ALA A 109 -1.00 -2.62 22.72
C ALA A 109 0.21 -2.43 21.80
N LEU A 110 0.11 -2.90 20.54
CA LEU A 110 1.13 -2.69 19.52
C LEU A 110 1.29 -1.20 19.19
N VAL A 111 0.18 -0.48 19.03
CA VAL A 111 0.20 0.96 18.74
C VAL A 111 0.90 1.73 19.85
N ASN A 112 0.61 1.41 21.11
CA ASN A 112 1.24 2.05 22.26
C ASN A 112 2.74 1.70 22.35
N GLU A 113 3.10 0.44 22.08
CA GLU A 113 4.50 0.00 22.03
C GLU A 113 5.30 0.77 20.95
N LEU A 114 4.74 0.96 19.77
CA LEU A 114 5.39 1.63 18.66
C LEU A 114 5.19 3.15 18.64
N SER A 115 4.44 3.71 19.59
CA SER A 115 4.12 5.14 19.64
C SER A 115 5.38 6.00 19.62
N SER A 116 5.39 7.01 18.74
CA SER A 116 6.48 7.96 18.55
C SER A 116 7.86 7.31 18.30
N LYS A 117 7.92 6.13 17.68
CA LYS A 117 9.18 5.47 17.31
C LYS A 117 9.61 5.74 15.87
N GLY A 118 8.69 6.08 14.95
CA GLY A 118 8.98 6.29 13.53
C GLY A 118 9.38 7.70 13.19
N ASP A 119 10.55 7.90 12.62
CA ASP A 119 10.88 9.16 11.95
C ASP A 119 10.07 9.28 10.65
N ILE A 120 9.82 8.14 9.99
CA ILE A 120 8.97 8.00 8.81
C ILE A 120 8.03 6.82 9.05
N VAL A 121 6.72 7.06 9.01
CA VAL A 121 5.69 6.02 9.04
C VAL A 121 5.03 5.96 7.67
N TYR A 122 5.10 4.80 7.06
CA TYR A 122 4.62 4.54 5.71
C TYR A 122 3.50 3.50 5.73
N SER A 123 2.39 3.78 5.05
CA SER A 123 1.29 2.83 4.86
C SER A 123 0.61 3.09 3.53
N TRP A 124 0.95 2.30 2.54
CA TRP A 124 0.42 2.49 1.19
C TRP A 124 -0.55 1.39 0.79
N GLY A 125 -1.81 1.74 0.61
CA GLY A 125 -2.81 0.78 0.15
C GLY A 125 -3.28 -0.20 1.22
N VAL A 126 -3.23 0.16 2.52
CA VAL A 126 -3.48 -0.76 3.65
C VAL A 126 -4.62 -0.30 4.55
N LEU A 127 -4.58 0.94 5.03
CA LEU A 127 -5.46 1.41 6.12
C LEU A 127 -6.95 1.34 5.76
N HIS A 128 -7.28 1.44 4.49
CA HIS A 128 -8.64 1.33 3.95
C HIS A 128 -9.12 -0.13 3.75
N HIS A 129 -8.33 -1.10 4.19
CA HIS A 129 -8.69 -2.52 4.23
C HIS A 129 -8.91 -3.05 5.66
N THR A 130 -8.90 -2.18 6.66
CA THR A 130 -9.01 -2.56 8.07
C THR A 130 -10.45 -2.72 8.55
N GLY A 131 -11.44 -2.21 7.81
CA GLY A 131 -12.85 -2.16 8.20
C GLY A 131 -13.16 -1.04 9.20
N ASN A 132 -12.16 -0.25 9.57
CA ASN A 132 -12.29 1.01 10.29
C ASN A 132 -11.12 1.94 9.93
N MET A 133 -11.16 2.42 8.69
CA MET A 133 -10.09 3.21 8.07
C MET A 133 -9.67 4.42 8.91
N TRP A 134 -10.63 5.15 9.47
CA TRP A 134 -10.34 6.35 10.25
C TRP A 134 -9.57 6.04 11.53
N LYS A 135 -9.98 4.97 12.24
CA LYS A 135 -9.26 4.50 13.43
C LYS A 135 -7.86 3.97 13.07
N ALA A 136 -7.73 3.29 11.92
CA ALA A 136 -6.44 2.81 11.45
C ALA A 136 -5.49 3.97 11.10
N ILE A 137 -6.00 5.04 10.48
CA ILE A 137 -5.23 6.27 10.22
C ILE A 137 -4.80 6.93 11.54
N GLU A 138 -5.72 7.07 12.51
CA GLU A 138 -5.40 7.60 13.84
C GLU A 138 -4.31 6.77 14.53
N ASN A 139 -4.46 5.45 14.54
CA ASN A 139 -3.48 4.56 15.16
C ASN A 139 -2.10 4.66 14.48
N ALA A 140 -2.05 4.63 13.14
CA ALA A 140 -0.80 4.77 12.40
C ALA A 140 -0.13 6.15 12.63
N SER A 141 -0.91 7.21 12.78
CA SER A 141 -0.39 8.55 13.07
C SER A 141 0.30 8.64 14.44
N LYS A 142 -0.10 7.84 15.43
CA LYS A 142 0.52 7.78 16.76
C LYS A 142 1.95 7.24 16.71
N LEU A 143 2.29 6.43 15.70
CA LEU A 143 3.62 5.87 15.53
C LEU A 143 4.67 6.92 15.14
N VAL A 144 4.23 8.05 14.60
CA VAL A 144 5.10 9.11 14.08
C VAL A 144 5.68 9.94 15.23
N LYS A 145 7.01 10.14 15.23
CA LYS A 145 7.70 11.07 16.12
C LYS A 145 7.30 12.52 15.84
N LYS A 146 7.52 13.40 16.79
CA LYS A 146 7.46 14.85 16.57
C LYS A 146 8.41 15.24 15.42
N ASN A 147 7.96 16.09 14.52
CA ASN A 147 8.65 16.48 13.27
C ASN A 147 8.86 15.32 12.26
N GLY A 148 8.38 14.12 12.55
CA GLY A 148 8.45 12.98 11.64
C GLY A 148 7.42 13.05 10.50
N TYR A 149 7.58 12.17 9.53
CA TYR A 149 6.73 12.11 8.34
C TYR A 149 5.73 10.95 8.42
N PHE A 150 4.51 11.22 7.96
CA PHE A 150 3.44 10.24 7.78
C PHE A 150 3.08 10.17 6.31
N ILE A 151 3.41 9.06 5.66
CA ILE A 151 3.19 8.82 4.23
C ILE A 151 2.10 7.77 4.08
N ILE A 152 0.96 8.16 3.53
CA ILE A 152 -0.18 7.25 3.34
C ILE A 152 -0.75 7.33 1.93
N ALA A 153 -1.32 6.20 1.49
CA ALA A 153 -2.13 6.14 0.29
C ALA A 153 -3.47 5.50 0.60
N ILE A 154 -4.55 6.23 0.30
CA ILE A 154 -5.93 5.86 0.62
C ILE A 154 -6.75 5.84 -0.67
N TYR A 155 -7.62 4.84 -0.85
CA TYR A 155 -8.52 4.77 -1.99
C TYR A 155 -9.39 6.02 -2.09
N ASN A 156 -9.41 6.58 -3.32
CA ASN A 156 -10.25 7.71 -3.62
C ASN A 156 -11.74 7.31 -3.69
N CYS A 157 -12.60 8.20 -3.24
CA CYS A 157 -14.05 8.11 -3.45
C CYS A 157 -14.35 8.41 -4.93
N ALA A 158 -14.29 7.39 -5.77
CA ALA A 158 -14.63 7.47 -7.19
C ALA A 158 -16.13 7.22 -7.43
N PRO A 159 -16.71 7.69 -8.56
CA PRO A 159 -18.11 7.41 -8.89
C PRO A 159 -18.45 5.91 -8.97
N SER A 160 -17.44 5.06 -9.12
CA SER A 160 -17.58 3.60 -9.19
C SER A 160 -17.29 2.88 -7.87
N SER A 161 -16.93 3.59 -6.79
CA SER A 161 -16.50 2.97 -5.53
C SER A 161 -17.57 2.06 -4.93
N GLU A 162 -18.84 2.50 -4.90
CA GLU A 162 -19.95 1.68 -4.43
C GLU A 162 -20.21 0.42 -5.28
N PHE A 163 -20.01 0.52 -6.59
CA PHE A 163 -20.09 -0.64 -7.48
C PHE A 163 -18.98 -1.65 -7.14
N TRP A 164 -17.73 -1.17 -7.00
CA TRP A 164 -16.61 -2.04 -6.65
C TRP A 164 -16.72 -2.64 -5.26
N LEU A 165 -17.30 -1.93 -4.30
CA LEU A 165 -17.61 -2.48 -2.97
C LEU A 165 -18.50 -3.74 -3.09
N LYS A 166 -19.55 -3.68 -3.93
CA LYS A 166 -20.44 -4.83 -4.19
C LYS A 166 -19.70 -5.98 -4.88
N VAL A 167 -18.89 -5.68 -5.90
CA VAL A 167 -18.09 -6.68 -6.63
C VAL A 167 -17.12 -7.39 -5.69
N LYS A 168 -16.36 -6.65 -4.87
CA LYS A 168 -15.42 -7.21 -3.90
C LYS A 168 -16.12 -8.05 -2.83
N LYS A 169 -17.28 -7.60 -2.34
CA LYS A 169 -18.09 -8.35 -1.39
C LYS A 169 -18.56 -9.68 -2.01
N PHE A 170 -19.05 -9.65 -3.25
CA PHE A 170 -19.45 -10.85 -3.99
C PHE A 170 -18.27 -11.80 -4.19
N TYR A 171 -17.12 -11.31 -4.66
CA TYR A 171 -15.91 -12.10 -4.88
C TYR A 171 -15.46 -12.84 -3.61
N ASN A 172 -15.43 -12.14 -2.47
CA ASN A 172 -15.01 -12.74 -1.20
C ASN A 172 -16.06 -13.71 -0.60
N ALA A 173 -17.34 -13.55 -0.95
CA ALA A 173 -18.41 -14.45 -0.52
C ALA A 173 -18.47 -15.76 -1.33
N HIS A 174 -17.86 -15.81 -2.52
CA HIS A 174 -17.96 -16.95 -3.43
C HIS A 174 -16.58 -17.52 -3.82
N PRO A 175 -15.87 -18.23 -2.91
CA PRO A 175 -14.50 -18.72 -3.16
C PRO A 175 -14.37 -19.61 -4.41
N LEU A 176 -15.39 -20.41 -4.72
CA LEU A 176 -15.39 -21.31 -5.89
C LEU A 176 -15.39 -20.55 -7.23
N LEU A 177 -15.90 -19.32 -7.27
CA LEU A 177 -15.93 -18.48 -8.47
C LEU A 177 -14.67 -17.61 -8.63
N GLN A 178 -13.84 -17.51 -7.60
CA GLN A 178 -12.65 -16.65 -7.64
C GLN A 178 -11.70 -16.94 -8.81
N PRO A 179 -11.34 -18.20 -9.14
CA PRO A 179 -10.45 -18.48 -10.26
C PRO A 179 -11.01 -17.96 -11.60
N LEU A 180 -12.31 -18.16 -11.83
CA LEU A 180 -12.98 -17.68 -13.03
C LEU A 180 -13.00 -16.14 -13.09
N LEU A 181 -13.35 -15.49 -11.99
CA LEU A 181 -13.38 -14.02 -11.90
C LEU A 181 -11.99 -13.41 -12.08
N ILE A 182 -10.95 -14.04 -11.53
CA ILE A 182 -9.55 -13.63 -11.73
C ILE A 182 -9.17 -13.76 -13.21
N ALA A 183 -9.48 -14.90 -13.83
CA ALA A 183 -9.16 -15.14 -15.24
C ALA A 183 -9.83 -14.09 -16.14
N LEU A 184 -11.11 -13.83 -15.95
CA LEU A 184 -11.87 -12.87 -16.77
C LEU A 184 -11.39 -11.42 -16.54
N TYR A 185 -11.32 -11.00 -15.29
CA TYR A 185 -10.95 -9.62 -14.97
C TYR A 185 -9.45 -9.36 -15.20
N GLY A 186 -8.57 -10.29 -14.82
CA GLY A 186 -7.14 -10.19 -15.04
C GLY A 186 -6.78 -10.12 -16.52
N THR A 187 -7.41 -10.95 -17.36
CA THR A 187 -7.25 -10.89 -18.82
C THR A 187 -7.74 -9.56 -19.38
N TYR A 188 -8.94 -9.12 -18.97
CA TYR A 188 -9.50 -7.83 -19.41
C TYR A 188 -8.56 -6.67 -19.08
N VAL A 189 -8.07 -6.59 -17.83
CA VAL A 189 -7.18 -5.50 -17.39
C VAL A 189 -5.84 -5.57 -18.10
N SER A 190 -5.28 -6.77 -18.29
CA SER A 190 -4.01 -6.98 -18.98
C SER A 190 -4.07 -6.57 -20.45
N LEU A 191 -5.08 -7.05 -21.19
CA LEU A 191 -5.31 -6.66 -22.59
C LEU A 191 -5.52 -5.15 -22.74
N ARG A 192 -6.36 -4.56 -21.89
CA ARG A 192 -6.60 -3.12 -21.89
C ARG A 192 -5.31 -2.33 -21.60
N PHE A 193 -4.48 -2.80 -20.68
CA PHE A 193 -3.20 -2.16 -20.38
C PHE A 193 -2.25 -2.22 -21.57
N MET A 194 -2.08 -3.40 -22.19
CA MET A 194 -1.23 -3.58 -23.36
C MET A 194 -1.66 -2.69 -24.52
N ILE A 195 -2.97 -2.66 -24.84
CA ILE A 195 -3.52 -1.82 -25.92
C ILE A 195 -3.27 -0.33 -25.63
N ARG A 196 -3.53 0.14 -24.41
CA ARG A 196 -3.38 1.57 -24.06
C ARG A 196 -1.95 2.03 -24.03
N ARG A 197 -1.02 1.20 -23.56
CA ARG A 197 0.39 1.53 -23.41
C ARG A 197 1.23 1.11 -24.62
N LYS A 198 0.60 0.45 -25.61
CA LYS A 198 1.30 -0.11 -26.79
C LYS A 198 2.53 -0.92 -26.40
N THR A 199 2.42 -1.78 -25.39
CA THR A 199 3.49 -2.58 -24.82
C THR A 199 3.02 -3.99 -24.53
N LEU A 200 3.92 -4.95 -24.65
CA LEU A 200 3.71 -6.34 -24.24
C LEU A 200 4.10 -6.59 -22.79
N THR A 201 4.74 -5.61 -22.12
CA THR A 201 5.13 -5.77 -20.73
C THR A 201 3.97 -5.40 -19.80
N LEU A 202 3.68 -6.27 -18.83
CA LEU A 202 2.62 -6.06 -17.82
C LEU A 202 3.15 -5.36 -16.56
N ARG A 203 4.20 -4.54 -16.68
CA ARG A 203 4.75 -3.76 -15.57
C ARG A 203 4.09 -2.41 -15.44
N ARG A 204 3.85 -2.01 -14.20
CA ARG A 204 3.40 -0.68 -13.79
C ARG A 204 4.49 0.07 -13.06
N GLU A 205 4.24 1.34 -12.81
CA GLU A 205 5.04 2.16 -11.89
C GLU A 205 5.15 1.49 -10.51
N ARG A 206 6.18 1.83 -9.74
CA ARG A 206 6.47 1.29 -8.41
C ARG A 206 6.84 -0.20 -8.39
N GLY A 207 7.25 -0.76 -9.54
CA GLY A 207 7.61 -2.17 -9.64
C GLY A 207 6.42 -3.14 -9.63
N MET A 208 5.18 -2.66 -9.74
CA MET A 208 3.97 -3.49 -9.68
C MET A 208 3.70 -4.21 -11.01
N HIS A 209 2.91 -5.30 -10.95
CA HIS A 209 2.56 -6.10 -12.11
C HIS A 209 1.04 -6.14 -12.29
N VAL A 210 0.56 -5.82 -13.50
CA VAL A 210 -0.87 -5.63 -13.83
C VAL A 210 -1.75 -6.80 -13.39
N PHE A 211 -1.30 -8.03 -13.61
CA PHE A 211 -2.08 -9.23 -13.27
C PHE A 211 -2.19 -9.43 -11.75
N TYR A 212 -1.08 -9.28 -11.03
CA TYR A 212 -1.08 -9.37 -9.56
C TYR A 212 -1.90 -8.25 -8.92
N ASP A 213 -1.81 -7.02 -9.46
CA ASP A 213 -2.66 -5.91 -9.04
C ASP A 213 -4.15 -6.20 -9.27
N ALA A 214 -4.51 -6.91 -10.36
CA ALA A 214 -5.90 -7.26 -10.63
C ALA A 214 -6.46 -8.26 -9.60
N ILE A 215 -5.63 -9.22 -9.14
CA ILE A 215 -5.98 -10.16 -8.07
C ILE A 215 -6.20 -9.40 -6.76
N ASP A 216 -5.25 -8.54 -6.39
CA ASP A 216 -5.33 -7.73 -5.16
C ASP A 216 -6.52 -6.76 -5.21
N TRP A 217 -6.78 -6.18 -6.39
CA TRP A 217 -7.95 -5.33 -6.58
C TRP A 217 -9.26 -6.06 -6.33
N LEU A 218 -9.45 -7.25 -6.88
CA LEU A 218 -10.68 -8.04 -6.68
C LEU A 218 -10.82 -8.52 -5.23
N GLY A 219 -9.71 -9.01 -4.65
CA GLY A 219 -9.68 -9.62 -3.33
C GLY A 219 -9.76 -8.63 -2.18
N GLY A 220 -9.25 -7.42 -2.37
CA GLY A 220 -9.10 -6.41 -1.31
C GLY A 220 -10.41 -6.03 -0.63
N PHE A 221 -10.74 -6.71 0.46
CA PHE A 221 -11.90 -6.49 1.29
C PHE A 221 -11.53 -6.70 2.78
N PRO A 222 -11.99 -5.84 3.72
CA PRO A 222 -12.89 -4.68 3.55
C PRO A 222 -12.37 -3.65 2.54
N TYR A 223 -13.27 -2.85 1.98
CA TYR A 223 -12.94 -1.83 0.99
C TYR A 223 -13.59 -0.50 1.41
N GLU A 224 -12.77 0.39 1.91
CA GLU A 224 -13.15 1.73 2.33
C GLU A 224 -12.47 2.77 1.43
N PHE A 225 -13.05 3.94 1.33
CA PHE A 225 -12.56 5.01 0.46
C PHE A 225 -13.00 6.37 1.00
N ALA A 226 -12.21 7.40 0.71
CA ALA A 226 -12.52 8.78 1.09
C ALA A 226 -12.05 9.76 0.02
N CYS A 227 -12.66 10.95 0.00
CA CYS A 227 -12.16 12.04 -0.82
C CYS A 227 -10.85 12.59 -0.24
N PHE A 228 -10.03 13.17 -1.11
CA PHE A 228 -8.75 13.76 -0.71
C PHE A 228 -8.87 14.73 0.47
N ASP A 229 -9.82 15.65 0.39
CA ASP A 229 -9.97 16.69 1.40
C ASP A 229 -10.48 16.13 2.74
N GLU A 230 -11.29 15.07 2.74
CA GLU A 230 -11.74 14.36 3.97
C GLU A 230 -10.54 13.76 4.72
N VAL A 231 -9.63 13.08 4.00
CA VAL A 231 -8.41 12.50 4.61
C VAL A 231 -7.47 13.59 5.09
N LYS A 232 -7.26 14.64 4.28
CA LYS A 232 -6.41 15.77 4.64
C LYS A 232 -6.87 16.41 5.94
N GLU A 233 -8.15 16.83 6.00
CA GLU A 233 -8.72 17.50 7.19
C GLU A 233 -8.67 16.61 8.44
N TYR A 234 -8.91 15.31 8.27
CA TYR A 234 -8.84 14.36 9.39
C TYR A 234 -7.43 14.27 9.97
N VAL A 235 -6.41 14.08 9.12
CA VAL A 235 -5.03 13.96 9.58
C VAL A 235 -4.49 15.28 10.13
N GLU A 236 -4.90 16.42 9.57
CA GLU A 236 -4.53 17.73 10.10
C GLU A 236 -5.10 17.97 11.52
N LYS A 237 -6.32 17.48 11.81
CA LYS A 237 -6.88 17.50 13.17
C LYS A 237 -6.12 16.62 14.18
N LEU A 238 -5.34 15.65 13.69
CA LEU A 238 -4.45 14.82 14.53
C LEU A 238 -3.08 15.46 14.82
N GLY A 239 -2.88 16.75 14.44
CA GLY A 239 -1.63 17.50 14.70
C GLY A 239 -0.59 17.34 13.60
N PHE A 240 -1.02 17.20 12.36
CA PHE A 240 -0.13 17.10 11.19
C PHE A 240 -0.38 18.26 10.22
N LYS A 241 0.62 18.53 9.38
CA LYS A 241 0.54 19.46 8.26
C LYS A 241 0.78 18.69 6.97
N LEU A 242 -0.09 18.86 5.96
CA LEU A 242 0.15 18.34 4.63
C LEU A 242 1.33 19.06 3.98
N ILE A 243 2.38 18.30 3.61
CA ILE A 243 3.59 18.84 2.98
C ILE A 243 3.54 18.62 1.47
N LYS A 244 3.08 17.43 1.03
CA LYS A 244 3.06 17.06 -0.37
C LYS A 244 1.90 16.10 -0.67
N ALA A 245 1.35 16.22 -1.87
CA ALA A 245 0.33 15.32 -2.39
C ALA A 245 0.75 14.83 -3.78
N PRO A 246 1.55 13.74 -3.87
CA PRO A 246 2.02 13.22 -5.15
C PRO A 246 0.89 12.84 -6.10
N THR A 247 -0.21 12.32 -5.56
CA THR A 247 -1.42 12.00 -6.30
C THR A 247 -2.64 12.59 -5.60
N LYS A 248 -3.35 13.48 -6.28
CA LYS A 248 -4.66 14.01 -5.88
C LYS A 248 -5.68 13.69 -6.96
N LEU A 249 -6.64 12.84 -6.65
CA LEU A 249 -7.72 12.46 -7.57
C LEU A 249 -8.99 13.26 -7.27
N PRO A 250 -9.80 13.58 -8.29
CA PRO A 250 -11.05 14.28 -8.06
C PRO A 250 -12.04 13.43 -7.27
N CYS A 251 -12.71 14.05 -6.30
CA CYS A 251 -13.77 13.38 -5.56
C CYS A 251 -14.96 13.07 -6.48
N GLY A 252 -15.35 11.80 -6.48
CA GLY A 252 -16.48 11.30 -7.26
C GLY A 252 -17.79 11.18 -6.49
N LYS A 253 -17.84 11.66 -5.24
CA LYS A 253 -19.03 11.64 -4.38
C LYS A 253 -20.21 12.29 -5.11
N ASN A 254 -21.33 11.62 -5.15
CA ASN A 254 -22.56 12.07 -5.84
C ASN A 254 -22.50 12.15 -7.39
N LYS A 255 -21.41 11.75 -8.03
CA LYS A 255 -21.35 11.68 -9.51
C LYS A 255 -22.00 10.39 -10.00
N LYS A 256 -23.05 10.50 -10.80
CA LYS A 256 -23.68 9.35 -11.46
C LYS A 256 -22.91 8.99 -12.73
N VAL A 257 -22.53 7.74 -12.89
CA VAL A 257 -21.89 7.20 -14.10
C VAL A 257 -22.59 5.92 -14.53
N GLY A 258 -22.78 5.75 -15.83
CA GLY A 258 -23.32 4.51 -16.42
C GLY A 258 -22.38 3.31 -16.18
N ILE A 259 -22.85 2.08 -16.46
CA ILE A 259 -22.12 0.84 -16.18
C ILE A 259 -20.73 0.81 -16.84
N PHE A 260 -20.61 1.24 -18.08
CA PHE A 260 -19.33 1.36 -18.79
C PHE A 260 -18.40 2.41 -18.17
N GLY A 261 -18.97 3.51 -17.63
CA GLY A 261 -18.21 4.52 -16.89
C GLY A 261 -17.65 3.95 -15.58
N LYS A 262 -18.43 3.12 -14.88
CA LYS A 262 -17.99 2.43 -13.64
C LYS A 262 -16.79 1.51 -13.88
N LEU A 263 -16.78 0.76 -14.99
CA LEU A 263 -15.67 -0.11 -15.38
C LEU A 263 -14.45 0.66 -15.90
N ARG A 264 -14.64 1.89 -16.38
CA ARG A 264 -13.60 2.74 -16.99
C ARG A 264 -13.12 3.89 -16.12
N SER A 265 -13.64 4.06 -14.91
CA SER A 265 -13.33 5.22 -14.09
C SER A 265 -11.82 5.41 -13.95
N LYS A 266 -11.33 6.57 -14.40
CA LYS A 266 -9.91 6.96 -14.24
C LYS A 266 -9.60 7.37 -12.80
N ASP A 267 -10.63 7.61 -12.02
CA ASP A 267 -10.56 8.17 -10.67
C ASP A 267 -10.53 7.06 -9.60
N THR A 268 -10.58 5.77 -10.02
CA THR A 268 -10.32 4.62 -9.14
C THR A 268 -8.81 4.48 -8.96
N GLY A 269 -8.33 4.89 -7.82
CA GLY A 269 -6.92 4.83 -7.46
C GLY A 269 -6.74 5.35 -6.05
N ASN A 270 -5.49 5.55 -5.66
CA ASN A 270 -5.17 6.09 -4.35
C ASN A 270 -4.88 7.58 -4.44
N ASN A 271 -5.38 8.34 -3.48
CA ASN A 271 -4.82 9.62 -3.11
C ASN A 271 -3.57 9.37 -2.26
N GLU A 272 -2.48 10.06 -2.55
CA GLU A 272 -1.22 9.92 -1.84
C GLU A 272 -0.89 11.20 -1.07
N PHE A 273 -0.47 11.03 0.17
CA PHE A 273 -0.24 12.12 1.09
C PHE A 273 1.11 11.97 1.78
N VAL A 274 1.80 13.09 1.95
CA VAL A 274 2.95 13.23 2.84
C VAL A 274 2.60 14.30 3.85
N PHE A 275 2.44 13.89 5.09
CA PHE A 275 2.22 14.80 6.22
C PHE A 275 3.47 14.87 7.09
N GLN A 276 3.64 16.01 7.78
CA GLN A 276 4.63 16.17 8.83
C GLN A 276 3.94 16.45 10.16
N LYS A 277 4.35 15.75 11.22
CA LYS A 277 3.83 15.97 12.57
C LYS A 277 4.37 17.28 13.15
N ILE A 278 3.48 18.15 13.66
CA ILE A 278 3.80 19.44 14.22
C ILE A 278 4.20 19.31 15.71
#